data_aeb01cdc2056b6d8523ef8dd5359bb3a
#
_entry.id   aeb01cdc2056b6d8523ef8dd5359bb3a
#
_cell.length_a   1.000
_cell.length_b   1.000
_cell.length_c   1.000
_cell.angle_alpha   90.00
_cell.angle_beta   90.00
_cell.angle_gamma   90.00
#
_symmetry.space_group_name_H-M   'P 1'
#
loop_
_entity.id
_entity.type
_entity.pdbx_description
1 polymer ?
#
loop_
_entity_poly.entity_id
_entity_poly.type
_entity_poly.pdbx_seq_one_letter_code
_entity_poly.pdbx_strand_id
1 'polypeptide(L)'
;MSADLRDVQHLFPPLAKTLIRLIGMDATLTLVEKMGGRKFPIPFRKNRHGEARFEELAEVIGPDAATNLCKAFGGEDLEIPICAKAKRELMFRSLRREFDHITRDHSSHYAVSKLAVKFGTTDRQVRRIIGIGDNTCDTADNQLSLL
;
A
#
# COMPACT_ATOMS: atom_id res chain seq x y z
N MET A 1 15.90 -2.53 -8.55
CA MET A 1 14.95 -3.35 -7.82
C MET A 1 13.77 -2.53 -7.37
N SER A 2 12.59 -2.94 -7.69
CA SER A 2 11.40 -2.17 -7.35
C SER A 2 11.06 -2.35 -5.88
N ALA A 3 10.55 -1.27 -5.28
CA ALA A 3 10.06 -1.33 -3.92
C ALA A 3 8.80 -2.19 -3.89
N ASP A 4 8.63 -2.92 -2.81
CA ASP A 4 7.53 -3.85 -2.68
C ASP A 4 6.78 -3.55 -1.38
N LEU A 5 5.48 -3.79 -1.40
CA LEU A 5 4.67 -3.64 -0.19
C LEU A 5 5.16 -4.51 0.96
N ARG A 6 5.86 -5.60 0.66
CA ARG A 6 6.44 -6.44 1.70
C ARG A 6 7.41 -5.68 2.59
N ASP A 7 8.11 -4.71 2.01
CA ASP A 7 9.12 -3.93 2.75
C ASP A 7 8.49 -2.98 3.76
N VAL A 8 7.22 -2.69 3.63
CA VAL A 8 6.52 -1.75 4.49
C VAL A 8 5.34 -2.38 5.21
N GLN A 9 5.38 -3.71 5.42
CA GLN A 9 4.25 -4.39 6.04
C GLN A 9 3.98 -3.90 7.47
N HIS A 10 4.96 -3.32 8.12
CA HIS A 10 4.76 -2.74 9.45
C HIS A 10 3.77 -1.57 9.43
N LEU A 11 3.50 -1.00 8.26
CA LEU A 11 2.55 0.10 8.10
C LEU A 11 1.17 -0.39 7.66
N PHE A 12 0.97 -1.69 7.57
CA PHE A 12 -0.31 -2.25 7.17
C PHE A 12 -1.35 -2.04 8.26
N PRO A 13 -2.62 -1.82 7.89
CA PRO A 13 -3.69 -1.77 8.88
C PRO A 13 -3.90 -3.12 9.52
N PRO A 14 -4.55 -3.17 10.69
CA PRO A 14 -4.75 -4.44 11.41
C PRO A 14 -5.43 -5.52 10.57
N LEU A 15 -6.41 -5.15 9.75
CA LEU A 15 -7.09 -6.14 8.92
C LEU A 15 -6.14 -6.77 7.91
N ALA A 16 -5.27 -5.97 7.30
CA ALA A 16 -4.30 -6.51 6.36
C ALA A 16 -3.35 -7.49 7.04
N LYS A 17 -2.94 -7.20 8.26
CA LYS A 17 -2.09 -8.11 9.03
C LYS A 17 -2.82 -9.41 9.35
N THR A 18 -4.10 -9.31 9.67
CA THR A 18 -4.92 -10.49 9.88
C THR A 18 -5.03 -11.33 8.61
N LEU A 19 -5.23 -10.67 7.47
CA LEU A 19 -5.30 -11.38 6.19
C LEU A 19 -4.00 -12.11 5.88
N ILE A 20 -2.86 -11.49 6.15
CA ILE A 20 -1.57 -12.14 5.95
C ILE A 20 -1.49 -13.44 6.75
N ARG A 21 -1.96 -13.41 7.98
CA ARG A 21 -1.94 -14.58 8.84
C ARG A 21 -2.86 -15.68 8.32
N LEU A 22 -4.01 -15.32 7.73
CA LEU A 22 -5.01 -16.27 7.26
C LEU A 22 -4.73 -16.84 5.89
N ILE A 23 -4.30 -16.00 4.96
CA ILE A 23 -4.14 -16.39 3.56
C ILE A 23 -2.72 -16.22 3.01
N GLY A 24 -1.83 -15.70 3.81
CA GLY A 24 -0.43 -15.52 3.41
C GLY A 24 -0.16 -14.17 2.78
N MET A 25 1.12 -13.84 2.71
CA MET A 25 1.55 -12.53 2.21
C MET A 25 1.19 -12.33 0.73
N ASP A 26 1.49 -13.32 -0.10
CA ASP A 26 1.27 -13.20 -1.55
C ASP A 26 -0.21 -13.00 -1.88
N ALA A 27 -1.07 -13.80 -1.27
CA ALA A 27 -2.51 -13.69 -1.51
C ALA A 27 -3.05 -12.37 -1.01
N THR A 28 -2.57 -11.91 0.16
CA THR A 28 -3.00 -10.64 0.72
C THR A 28 -2.59 -9.47 -0.19
N LEU A 29 -1.37 -9.48 -0.68
CA LEU A 29 -0.91 -8.41 -1.57
C LEU A 29 -1.70 -8.37 -2.86
N THR A 30 -1.98 -9.54 -3.43
CA THR A 30 -2.79 -9.63 -4.63
C THR A 30 -4.19 -9.10 -4.39
N LEU A 31 -4.78 -9.46 -3.25
CA LEU A 31 -6.12 -9.01 -2.90
C LEU A 31 -6.16 -7.48 -2.74
N VAL A 32 -5.20 -6.93 -2.02
CA VAL A 32 -5.11 -5.49 -1.82
C VAL A 32 -4.92 -4.77 -3.16
N GLU A 33 -4.08 -5.31 -4.02
CA GLU A 33 -3.80 -4.67 -5.29
C GLU A 33 -5.00 -4.68 -6.22
N LYS A 34 -5.70 -5.81 -6.31
CA LYS A 34 -6.80 -5.95 -7.26
C LYS A 34 -8.15 -5.54 -6.73
N MET A 35 -8.37 -5.64 -5.44
CA MET A 35 -9.67 -5.39 -4.84
C MET A 35 -9.65 -4.37 -3.70
N GLY A 36 -8.53 -3.72 -3.46
CA GLY A 36 -8.42 -2.76 -2.37
C GLY A 36 -9.45 -1.64 -2.47
N GLY A 37 -10.04 -1.29 -1.34
CA GLY A 37 -11.03 -0.24 -1.26
C GLY A 37 -12.44 -0.68 -1.59
N ARG A 38 -12.63 -1.93 -1.96
CA ARG A 38 -13.95 -2.48 -2.27
C ARG A 38 -14.49 -3.27 -1.09
N LYS A 39 -15.80 -3.28 -0.98
CA LYS A 39 -16.48 -4.14 -0.03
C LYS A 39 -16.88 -5.41 -0.79
N PHE A 40 -16.40 -6.54 -0.34
CA PHE A 40 -16.66 -7.81 -1.01
C PHE A 40 -17.40 -8.75 -0.07
N PRO A 41 -18.57 -9.27 -0.47
CA PRO A 41 -19.30 -10.22 0.37
C PRO A 41 -18.61 -11.58 0.32
N ILE A 42 -18.12 -12.04 1.47
CA ILE A 42 -17.45 -13.33 1.57
C ILE A 42 -18.51 -14.42 1.70
N PRO A 43 -18.56 -15.38 0.79
CA PRO A 43 -19.64 -16.38 0.78
C PRO A 43 -19.46 -17.48 1.81
N PHE A 44 -20.60 -18.06 2.16
CA PHE A 44 -20.60 -19.31 2.94
C PHE A 44 -20.43 -20.55 2.05
N ARG A 45 -20.61 -20.41 0.75
CA ARG A 45 -20.60 -21.52 -0.19
C ARG A 45 -21.74 -22.52 0.04
N LYS A 46 -22.90 -22.01 0.43
CA LYS A 46 -24.06 -22.86 0.69
C LYS A 46 -25.02 -22.98 -0.47
N ASN A 47 -24.88 -22.12 -1.46
CA ASN A 47 -25.78 -22.11 -2.60
C ASN A 47 -25.02 -21.68 -3.86
N ARG A 48 -25.73 -21.64 -4.99
CA ARG A 48 -25.12 -21.29 -6.27
C ARG A 48 -24.53 -19.88 -6.27
N HIS A 49 -25.19 -18.94 -5.61
CA HIS A 49 -24.71 -17.58 -5.49
C HIS A 49 -23.39 -17.54 -4.74
N GLY A 50 -23.30 -18.29 -3.65
CA GLY A 50 -22.08 -18.36 -2.87
C GLY A 50 -20.93 -19.00 -3.62
N GLU A 51 -21.23 -20.04 -4.44
CA GLU A 51 -20.18 -20.65 -5.25
C GLU A 51 -19.66 -19.68 -6.32
N ALA A 52 -20.53 -18.89 -6.93
CA ALA A 52 -20.09 -17.90 -7.92
C ALA A 52 -19.17 -16.86 -7.28
N ARG A 53 -19.50 -16.40 -6.08
CA ARG A 53 -18.65 -15.45 -5.34
C ARG A 53 -17.33 -16.09 -4.95
N PHE A 54 -17.38 -17.35 -4.54
CA PHE A 54 -16.16 -18.07 -4.20
C PHE A 54 -15.25 -18.20 -5.42
N GLU A 55 -15.79 -18.52 -6.57
CA GLU A 55 -14.99 -18.63 -7.79
C GLU A 55 -14.35 -17.30 -8.17
N GLU A 56 -15.11 -16.22 -8.03
CA GLU A 56 -14.58 -14.88 -8.26
C GLU A 56 -13.40 -14.58 -7.36
N LEU A 57 -13.53 -14.90 -6.09
CA LEU A 57 -12.46 -14.70 -5.11
C LEU A 57 -11.26 -15.60 -5.40
N ALA A 58 -11.53 -16.86 -5.74
CA ALA A 58 -10.47 -17.81 -6.05
C ALA A 58 -9.67 -17.44 -7.29
N GLU A 59 -10.28 -16.77 -8.25
CA GLU A 59 -9.56 -16.27 -9.41
C GLU A 59 -8.54 -15.22 -9.03
N VAL A 60 -8.82 -14.47 -7.98
CA VAL A 60 -7.92 -13.40 -7.53
C VAL A 60 -6.80 -13.94 -6.65
N ILE A 61 -7.14 -14.76 -5.65
CA ILE A 61 -6.17 -15.17 -4.63
C ILE A 61 -5.86 -16.66 -4.60
N GLY A 62 -6.52 -17.45 -5.43
CA GLY A 62 -6.34 -18.89 -5.46
C GLY A 62 -7.35 -19.62 -4.59
N PRO A 63 -7.63 -20.88 -4.90
CA PRO A 63 -8.67 -21.63 -4.19
C PRO A 63 -8.35 -21.88 -2.71
N ASP A 64 -7.09 -22.13 -2.37
CA ASP A 64 -6.72 -22.39 -0.98
C ASP A 64 -6.90 -21.15 -0.10
N ALA A 65 -6.41 -20.01 -0.59
CA ALA A 65 -6.56 -18.75 0.14
C ALA A 65 -8.04 -18.37 0.23
N ALA A 66 -8.79 -18.54 -0.84
CA ALA A 66 -10.21 -18.24 -0.85
C ALA A 66 -10.96 -19.12 0.16
N THR A 67 -10.60 -20.40 0.26
CA THR A 67 -11.21 -21.30 1.25
C THR A 67 -10.93 -20.82 2.66
N ASN A 68 -9.68 -20.45 2.94
CA ASN A 68 -9.33 -19.96 4.28
C ASN A 68 -10.06 -18.66 4.61
N LEU A 69 -10.21 -17.79 3.64
CA LEU A 69 -10.91 -16.54 3.85
C LEU A 69 -12.39 -16.78 4.13
N CYS A 70 -13.00 -17.71 3.40
CA CYS A 70 -14.40 -18.07 3.64
C CYS A 70 -14.61 -18.68 5.01
N LYS A 71 -13.65 -19.45 5.49
CA LYS A 71 -13.75 -20.02 6.84
C LYS A 71 -13.73 -18.95 7.92
N ALA A 72 -12.91 -17.92 7.70
CA ALA A 72 -12.75 -16.87 8.70
C ALA A 72 -13.86 -15.81 8.65
N PHE A 73 -14.30 -15.43 7.46
CA PHE A 73 -15.21 -14.31 7.28
C PHE A 73 -16.50 -14.66 6.54
N GLY A 74 -16.78 -15.92 6.33
CA GLY A 74 -17.97 -16.34 5.57
C GLY A 74 -19.23 -15.68 6.09
N GLY A 75 -20.02 -15.13 5.18
CA GLY A 75 -21.26 -14.45 5.52
C GLY A 75 -21.10 -12.98 5.84
N GLU A 76 -19.88 -12.46 5.87
CA GLU A 76 -19.64 -11.06 6.16
C GLU A 76 -19.24 -10.29 4.91
N ASP A 77 -19.54 -8.99 4.93
CA ASP A 77 -19.05 -8.09 3.90
C ASP A 77 -17.69 -7.60 4.34
N LEU A 78 -16.65 -8.02 3.65
CA LEU A 78 -15.30 -7.64 4.00
C LEU A 78 -14.86 -6.44 3.21
N GLU A 79 -14.44 -5.41 3.93
CA GLU A 79 -13.89 -4.21 3.29
C GLU A 79 -12.40 -4.43 3.09
N ILE A 80 -12.01 -4.60 1.83
CA ILE A 80 -10.61 -4.90 1.51
C ILE A 80 -9.75 -3.65 1.72
N PRO A 81 -8.69 -3.73 2.54
CA PRO A 81 -7.87 -2.55 2.81
C PRO A 81 -7.07 -2.13 1.59
N ILE A 82 -6.81 -0.83 1.47
CA ILE A 82 -5.99 -0.30 0.39
C ILE A 82 -4.54 -0.09 0.81
N CYS A 83 -4.25 -0.19 2.10
CA CYS A 83 -2.91 -0.01 2.65
C CYS A 83 -2.29 1.34 2.25
N ALA A 84 -3.06 2.41 2.42
CA ALA A 84 -2.66 3.74 1.97
C ALA A 84 -1.33 4.20 2.55
N LYS A 85 -1.11 3.98 3.85
CA LYS A 85 0.15 4.38 4.49
C LYS A 85 1.34 3.65 3.90
N ALA A 86 1.20 2.36 3.68
CA ALA A 86 2.27 1.55 3.11
C ALA A 86 2.60 2.00 1.69
N LYS A 87 1.57 2.23 0.88
CA LYS A 87 1.76 2.69 -0.48
C LYS A 87 2.41 4.07 -0.53
N ARG A 88 2.00 4.94 0.38
CA ARG A 88 2.60 6.28 0.46
C ARG A 88 4.07 6.20 0.82
N GLU A 89 4.41 5.33 1.77
CA GLU A 89 5.81 5.18 2.16
C GLU A 89 6.66 4.64 1.01
N LEU A 90 6.13 3.70 0.23
CA LEU A 90 6.85 3.22 -0.94
C LEU A 90 7.10 4.33 -1.96
N MET A 91 6.10 5.17 -2.18
CA MET A 91 6.23 6.31 -3.07
C MET A 91 7.30 7.26 -2.56
N PHE A 92 7.30 7.54 -1.25
CA PHE A 92 8.29 8.43 -0.64
C PHE A 92 9.70 7.86 -0.79
N ARG A 93 9.87 6.56 -0.57
CA ARG A 93 11.17 5.91 -0.74
C ARG A 93 11.66 5.98 -2.18
N SER A 94 10.75 5.78 -3.11
CA SER A 94 11.08 5.86 -4.53
C SER A 94 11.49 7.28 -4.90
N LEU A 95 10.77 8.27 -4.41
CA LEU A 95 11.07 9.67 -4.68
C LEU A 95 12.44 10.05 -4.12
N ARG A 96 12.75 9.66 -2.89
CA ARG A 96 14.05 9.95 -2.28
C ARG A 96 15.19 9.29 -3.05
N ARG A 97 14.99 8.07 -3.49
CA ARG A 97 16.00 7.35 -4.26
C ARG A 97 16.28 8.06 -5.58
N GLU A 98 15.23 8.49 -6.25
CA GLU A 98 15.40 9.21 -7.51
C GLU A 98 16.02 10.57 -7.29
N PHE A 99 15.70 11.24 -6.20
CA PHE A 99 16.33 12.50 -5.86
C PHE A 99 17.84 12.33 -5.71
N ASP A 100 18.26 11.30 -4.96
CA ASP A 100 19.68 11.02 -4.78
C ASP A 100 20.35 10.73 -6.11
N HIS A 101 19.68 10.03 -6.98
CA HIS A 101 20.22 9.71 -8.29
C HIS A 101 20.39 10.95 -9.14
N ILE A 102 19.37 11.80 -9.20
CA ILE A 102 19.40 13.00 -10.04
C ILE A 102 20.44 14.00 -9.52
N THR A 103 20.56 14.15 -8.21
CA THR A 103 21.48 15.12 -7.64
C THR A 103 22.94 14.76 -7.76
N ARG A 104 23.24 13.58 -8.26
CA ARG A 104 24.63 13.24 -8.61
C ARG A 104 25.14 14.09 -9.74
N ASP A 105 24.26 14.44 -10.68
CA ASP A 105 24.65 15.17 -11.88
C ASP A 105 23.99 16.54 -12.02
N HIS A 106 22.96 16.83 -11.23
CA HIS A 106 22.15 18.03 -11.35
C HIS A 106 21.94 18.68 -10.00
N SER A 107 21.48 19.91 -10.03
CA SER A 107 21.20 20.64 -8.79
C SER A 107 19.97 20.08 -8.07
N SER A 108 19.88 20.37 -6.78
CA SER A 108 18.70 20.01 -5.98
C SER A 108 17.45 20.65 -6.56
N HIS A 109 17.56 21.90 -6.99
CA HIS A 109 16.42 22.62 -7.54
C HIS A 109 15.89 21.93 -8.80
N TYR A 110 16.78 21.49 -9.67
CA TYR A 110 16.40 20.76 -10.87
C TYR A 110 15.72 19.45 -10.50
N ALA A 111 16.30 18.71 -9.54
CA ALA A 111 15.75 17.42 -9.11
C ALA A 111 14.34 17.58 -8.54
N VAL A 112 14.13 18.60 -7.72
CA VAL A 112 12.82 18.85 -7.12
C VAL A 112 11.78 19.13 -8.20
N SER A 113 12.10 19.99 -9.16
CA SER A 113 11.18 20.31 -10.25
C SER A 113 10.83 19.07 -11.06
N LYS A 114 11.83 18.28 -11.39
CA LYS A 114 11.62 17.09 -12.20
C LYS A 114 10.76 16.06 -11.49
N LEU A 115 11.02 15.85 -10.22
CA LEU A 115 10.26 14.86 -9.44
C LEU A 115 8.84 15.32 -9.16
N ALA A 116 8.63 16.62 -8.99
CA ALA A 116 7.28 17.14 -8.82
C ALA A 116 6.40 16.80 -10.04
N VAL A 117 6.95 16.96 -11.22
CA VAL A 117 6.24 16.62 -12.47
C VAL A 117 6.03 15.11 -12.55
N LYS A 118 7.08 14.33 -12.31
CA LYS A 118 7.02 12.88 -12.46
C LYS A 118 6.01 12.24 -11.51
N PHE A 119 5.99 12.71 -10.26
CA PHE A 119 5.11 12.13 -9.23
C PHE A 119 3.77 12.85 -9.12
N GLY A 120 3.53 13.86 -9.98
CA GLY A 120 2.25 14.57 -9.97
C GLY A 120 1.99 15.33 -8.69
N THR A 121 3.01 15.97 -8.15
CA THR A 121 2.90 16.70 -6.91
C THR A 121 3.58 18.08 -7.04
N THR A 122 3.70 18.80 -5.93
CA THR A 122 4.29 20.14 -5.93
C THR A 122 5.75 20.11 -5.49
N ASP A 123 6.51 21.13 -5.87
CA ASP A 123 7.89 21.30 -5.42
C ASP A 123 7.97 21.28 -3.91
N ARG A 124 7.03 21.95 -3.27
CA ARG A 124 6.97 22.02 -1.81
C ARG A 124 6.81 20.65 -1.20
N GLN A 125 5.95 19.83 -1.77
CA GLN A 125 5.72 18.49 -1.25
C GLN A 125 6.95 17.61 -1.45
N VAL A 126 7.63 17.74 -2.59
CA VAL A 126 8.88 17.01 -2.84
C VAL A 126 9.91 17.36 -1.78
N ARG A 127 10.11 18.64 -1.51
CA ARG A 127 11.07 19.09 -0.49
C ARG A 127 10.72 18.55 0.89
N ARG A 128 9.44 18.52 1.21
CA ARG A 128 8.99 17.99 2.47
C ARG A 128 9.30 16.51 2.61
N ILE A 129 9.06 15.74 1.57
CA ILE A 129 9.31 14.30 1.58
C ILE A 129 10.81 14.02 1.76
N ILE A 130 11.65 14.75 1.06
CA ILE A 130 13.09 14.61 1.18
C ILE A 130 13.55 14.95 2.59
N GLY A 131 13.03 16.05 3.15
CA GLY A 131 13.37 16.46 4.49
C GLY A 131 12.98 15.45 5.57
N ILE A 132 11.87 14.78 5.39
CA ILE A 132 11.45 13.74 6.32
C ILE A 132 12.48 12.62 6.38
N GLY A 133 13.02 12.28 5.22
CA GLY A 133 14.02 11.22 5.15
C GLY A 133 15.30 11.55 5.90
N ASP A 134 15.67 12.82 5.89
CA ASP A 134 16.90 13.26 6.50
C ASP A 134 16.78 13.55 8.00
N ASN A 135 15.60 13.95 8.43
CA ASN A 135 15.39 14.44 9.79
C ASN A 135 14.33 13.63 10.51
N THR A 136 14.63 12.38 10.70
CA THR A 136 13.67 11.52 11.38
C THR A 136 13.49 11.90 12.84
N CYS A 137 14.46 12.60 13.41
CA CYS A 137 14.38 13.00 14.80
C CYS A 137 13.70 14.33 15.00
N ASP A 138 13.51 15.10 13.97
CA ASP A 138 13.08 16.48 14.07
C ASP A 138 11.64 16.69 13.71
N THR A 139 10.80 15.76 14.08
CA THR A 139 9.38 15.95 13.82
C THR A 139 8.83 17.18 14.50
N ALA A 140 9.39 17.50 15.66
CA ALA A 140 8.97 18.68 16.38
C ALA A 140 9.28 19.95 15.60
N ASP A 141 10.43 19.97 14.97
CA ASP A 141 10.81 21.12 14.18
C ASP A 141 9.86 21.35 13.02
N ASN A 142 9.39 20.27 12.45
CA ASN A 142 8.43 20.40 11.38
C ASN A 142 7.16 21.08 11.83
N GLN A 143 6.79 20.88 13.07
CA GLN A 143 5.62 21.54 13.59
C GLN A 143 5.87 23.02 13.75
N LEU A 144 7.07 23.38 14.16
CA LEU A 144 7.41 24.77 14.29
C LEU A 144 7.35 25.49 12.98
N SER A 145 7.68 24.80 11.92
CA SER A 145 7.65 25.38 10.61
C SER A 145 6.26 25.75 10.15
N LEU A 146 5.27 25.34 10.88
CA LEU A 146 3.90 25.73 10.59
C LEU A 146 3.66 27.22 10.84
N LEU A 147 4.53 27.80 11.58
CA LEU A 147 4.38 29.21 11.94
C LEU A 147 4.79 30.16 10.82
#